data_d390e7b882e0ba463bec665e37f63d08
#
_entry.id   d390e7b882e0ba463bec665e37f63d08
#
_cell.length_a   1.000
_cell.length_b   1.000
_cell.length_c   1.000
_cell.angle_alpha   90.00
_cell.angle_beta   90.00
_cell.angle_gamma   90.00
#
_symmetry.space_group_name_H-M   'P 1'
#
loop_
_entity.id
_entity.type
_entity.pdbx_description
1 polymer ?
#
loop_
_entity_poly.entity_id
_entity_poly.type
_entity_poly.pdbx_seq_one_letter_code
_entity_poly.pdbx_strand_id
1 'polypeptide(L)'
;MSHFEPRSLILIFFCLIVFGSKVYPVEVPIDQYAESAVGLECEQISGTIKYKYFVLDVEQKMVFEWANEDWRAQPLSRVTSDEVEWSYWQVFSYVLNRKNLNLTQFGFANYRCVLREIIEIPNRVNRAYEGNKI
;
A
#
# COMPACT_ATOMS: atom_id res chain seq x y z
N MET A 1 36.72 -14.23 34.08
CA MET A 1 35.89 -14.38 34.32
C MET A 1 34.67 -13.95 33.77
N SER A 2 34.36 -13.35 33.04
CA SER A 2 33.22 -12.83 32.55
C SER A 2 32.57 -13.57 31.51
N HIS A 3 32.06 -14.63 31.76
CA HIS A 3 31.53 -15.35 30.73
C HIS A 3 30.08 -15.37 30.76
N PHE A 4 29.45 -14.42 31.37
CA PHE A 4 28.08 -14.58 31.50
C PHE A 4 27.29 -13.84 30.51
N GLU A 5 27.81 -12.85 29.93
CA GLU A 5 27.10 -12.04 29.01
C GLU A 5 26.45 -12.77 27.86
N PRO A 6 27.07 -13.79 27.30
CA PRO A 6 26.44 -14.48 26.19
C PRO A 6 25.07 -15.05 26.53
N ARG A 7 24.91 -15.46 27.76
CA ARG A 7 23.64 -16.04 28.15
C ARG A 7 22.52 -15.02 28.17
N SER A 8 22.83 -13.85 28.67
CA SER A 8 21.85 -12.78 28.69
C SER A 8 21.43 -12.37 27.30
N LEU A 9 22.38 -12.30 26.41
CA LEU A 9 22.08 -11.96 25.05
C LEU A 9 21.19 -12.99 24.37
N ILE A 10 21.42 -14.24 24.65
CA ILE A 10 20.60 -15.31 24.09
C ILE A 10 19.16 -15.20 24.60
N LEU A 11 18.99 -14.91 25.85
CA LEU A 11 17.66 -14.76 26.40
C LEU A 11 16.91 -13.60 25.80
N ILE A 12 17.56 -12.48 25.61
CA ILE A 12 16.93 -11.33 24.98
C ILE A 12 16.51 -11.67 23.56
N PHE A 13 17.36 -12.34 22.82
CA PHE A 13 17.05 -12.73 21.47
C PHE A 13 15.85 -13.66 21.42
N PHE A 14 15.76 -14.58 22.35
CA PHE A 14 14.64 -15.51 22.41
C PHE A 14 13.34 -14.77 22.67
N CYS A 15 13.34 -13.80 23.55
CA CYS A 15 12.15 -12.99 23.80
C CYS A 15 11.68 -12.24 22.56
N LEU A 16 12.60 -11.72 21.80
CA LEU A 16 12.25 -11.04 20.56
C LEU A 16 11.59 -11.99 19.57
N ILE A 17 12.06 -13.20 19.48
CA ILE A 17 11.46 -14.19 18.62
C ILE A 17 10.04 -14.52 19.07
N VAL A 18 9.82 -14.66 20.35
CA VAL A 18 8.51 -14.99 20.88
C VAL A 18 7.50 -13.92 20.56
N PHE A 19 7.92 -12.65 20.62
CA PHE A 19 7.03 -11.58 20.31
C PHE A 19 7.00 -11.24 18.85
N GLY A 20 7.86 -11.82 18.06
CA GLY A 20 7.84 -11.65 16.64
C GLY A 20 6.56 -12.14 16.09
N SER A 21 5.56 -11.40 15.87
CA SER A 21 4.46 -12.02 15.57
C SER A 21 3.70 -11.46 14.55
N LYS A 22 2.80 -11.40 14.37
CA LYS A 22 1.64 -11.45 13.62
C LYS A 22 1.18 -10.14 13.10
N VAL A 23 1.68 -9.04 13.57
CA VAL A 23 1.29 -7.73 13.12
C VAL A 23 2.35 -7.27 12.14
N TYR A 24 1.98 -7.26 10.87
CA TYR A 24 2.87 -6.71 9.86
C TYR A 24 2.78 -5.20 9.95
N PRO A 25 3.88 -4.51 10.23
CA PRO A 25 3.84 -3.06 10.24
C PRO A 25 3.63 -2.57 8.81
N VAL A 26 2.54 -1.88 8.59
CA VAL A 26 2.29 -1.22 7.32
C VAL A 26 2.96 0.15 7.41
N GLU A 27 4.15 0.26 6.83
CA GLU A 27 4.84 1.52 6.79
C GLU A 27 4.51 2.23 5.49
N VAL A 28 3.92 3.39 5.61
CA VAL A 28 3.60 4.20 4.45
C VAL A 28 4.81 5.05 4.14
N PRO A 29 5.20 5.22 2.88
CA PRO A 29 6.33 6.06 2.52
C PRO A 29 5.99 7.54 2.68
N ILE A 30 5.86 8.00 3.92
CA ILE A 30 5.39 9.34 4.22
C ILE A 30 6.49 10.39 4.12
N ASP A 31 7.67 10.05 4.57
CA ASP A 31 8.71 11.06 4.78
C ASP A 31 9.12 11.83 3.53
N GLN A 32 9.06 11.18 2.40
CA GLN A 32 9.48 11.76 1.15
C GLN A 32 8.34 12.46 0.40
N TYR A 33 7.09 12.07 0.64
CA TYR A 33 5.97 12.49 -0.19
C TYR A 33 4.83 13.13 0.59
N ALA A 34 5.07 13.47 1.85
CA ALA A 34 4.01 13.85 2.76
C ALA A 34 3.16 15.05 2.32
N GLU A 35 3.77 16.02 1.64
CA GLU A 35 3.06 17.23 1.26
C GLU A 35 2.22 17.09 0.01
N SER A 36 2.68 16.32 -0.96
CA SER A 36 2.03 16.24 -2.26
C SER A 36 1.29 14.92 -2.48
N ALA A 37 1.47 13.94 -1.61
CA ALA A 37 0.89 12.63 -1.80
C ALA A 37 -0.48 12.50 -1.14
N VAL A 38 -1.32 11.67 -1.75
CA VAL A 38 -2.64 11.35 -1.21
C VAL A 38 -2.80 9.84 -1.13
N GLY A 39 -3.58 9.37 -0.17
CA GLY A 39 -3.97 7.97 -0.09
C GLY A 39 -5.18 7.69 -0.94
N LEU A 40 -5.23 6.52 -1.55
CA LEU A 40 -6.37 6.04 -2.30
C LEU A 40 -6.81 4.68 -1.75
N GLU A 41 -8.07 4.58 -1.43
CA GLU A 41 -8.71 3.31 -1.11
C GLU A 41 -9.67 2.99 -2.24
N CYS A 42 -9.43 1.88 -2.93
CA CYS A 42 -10.15 1.53 -4.13
C CYS A 42 -10.91 0.21 -3.94
N GLU A 43 -12.22 0.27 -4.09
CA GLU A 43 -13.09 -0.88 -3.94
C GLU A 43 -13.50 -1.41 -5.31
N GLN A 44 -13.39 -2.72 -5.50
CA GLN A 44 -13.79 -3.34 -6.76
C GLN A 44 -15.30 -3.20 -6.98
N ILE A 45 -15.69 -2.77 -8.17
CA ILE A 45 -17.08 -2.44 -8.45
C ILE A 45 -17.94 -3.68 -8.59
N SER A 46 -17.39 -4.77 -9.12
CA SER A 46 -18.17 -5.97 -9.38
C SER A 46 -17.48 -7.20 -8.80
N GLY A 47 -18.28 -8.18 -8.37
CA GLY A 47 -17.75 -9.43 -7.86
C GLY A 47 -17.51 -9.41 -6.36
N THR A 48 -16.52 -10.13 -5.92
CA THR A 48 -16.15 -10.19 -4.51
C THR A 48 -15.59 -8.85 -4.08
N ILE A 49 -15.96 -8.40 -2.89
CA ILE A 49 -15.45 -7.13 -2.38
C ILE A 49 -13.95 -7.26 -2.16
N LYS A 50 -13.20 -6.54 -2.94
CA LYS A 50 -11.75 -6.46 -2.81
C LYS A 50 -11.33 -5.01 -2.81
N TYR A 51 -10.36 -4.72 -1.96
CA TYR A 51 -9.82 -3.38 -1.84
C TYR A 51 -8.38 -3.35 -2.31
N LYS A 52 -8.02 -2.25 -2.94
CA LYS A 52 -6.64 -1.93 -3.27
C LYS A 52 -6.28 -0.59 -2.65
N TYR A 53 -5.06 -0.47 -2.22
CA TYR A 53 -4.57 0.75 -1.56
C TYR A 53 -3.35 1.28 -2.27
N PHE A 54 -3.36 2.59 -2.47
CA PHE A 54 -2.27 3.29 -3.14
C PHE A 54 -1.92 4.56 -2.38
N VAL A 55 -0.67 4.96 -2.50
CA VAL A 55 -0.24 6.31 -2.15
C VAL A 55 0.22 6.95 -3.46
N LEU A 56 -0.44 8.02 -3.86
CA LEU A 56 -0.23 8.64 -5.17
C LEU A 56 0.36 10.02 -5.00
N ASP A 57 1.47 10.27 -5.67
CA ASP A 57 2.11 11.58 -5.69
C ASP A 57 2.24 12.04 -7.15
N VAL A 58 1.29 12.88 -7.58
CA VAL A 58 1.26 13.35 -8.95
C VAL A 58 2.41 14.32 -9.23
N GLU A 59 2.77 15.15 -8.25
CA GLU A 59 3.86 16.10 -8.43
C GLU A 59 5.20 15.42 -8.65
N GLN A 60 5.47 14.38 -7.89
CA GLN A 60 6.71 13.63 -8.03
C GLN A 60 6.60 12.47 -9.02
N LYS A 61 5.43 12.30 -9.62
CA LYS A 61 5.16 11.28 -10.64
C LYS A 61 5.46 9.87 -10.14
N MET A 62 5.00 9.57 -8.94
CA MET A 62 5.20 8.27 -8.31
C MET A 62 3.88 7.76 -7.74
N VAL A 63 3.76 6.44 -7.71
CA VAL A 63 2.67 5.75 -7.02
C VAL A 63 3.25 4.57 -6.25
N PHE A 64 2.69 4.33 -5.09
CA PHE A 64 3.02 3.15 -4.29
C PHE A 64 1.76 2.32 -4.17
N GLU A 65 1.85 1.06 -4.53
CA GLU A 65 0.74 0.12 -4.40
C GLU A 65 1.01 -0.85 -3.25
N TRP A 66 0.03 -1.07 -2.40
CA TRP A 66 0.11 -2.11 -1.37
C TRP A 66 -0.16 -3.46 -2.02
N ALA A 67 0.84 -4.31 -2.07
CA ALA A 67 0.72 -5.62 -2.67
C ALA A 67 1.65 -6.61 -1.96
N ASN A 68 1.13 -7.78 -1.65
CA ASN A 68 1.90 -8.84 -0.98
C ASN A 68 2.58 -8.36 0.30
N GLU A 69 1.81 -7.62 1.10
CA GLU A 69 2.27 -7.14 2.41
C GLU A 69 3.41 -6.13 2.34
N ASP A 70 3.58 -5.46 1.22
CA ASP A 70 4.59 -4.44 1.04
C ASP A 70 4.14 -3.37 0.06
N TRP A 71 4.82 -2.23 0.08
CA TRP A 71 4.58 -1.15 -0.86
C TRP A 71 5.47 -1.30 -2.07
N ARG A 72 4.87 -1.28 -3.24
CA ARG A 72 5.62 -1.30 -4.51
C ARG A 72 5.57 0.07 -5.14
N ALA A 73 6.73 0.65 -5.35
CA ALA A 73 6.87 1.95 -5.99
C ALA A 73 6.91 1.79 -7.51
N GLN A 74 6.16 2.67 -8.20
CA GLN A 74 6.19 2.71 -9.65
C GLN A 74 6.13 4.16 -10.13
N PRO A 75 6.82 4.48 -11.21
CA PRO A 75 6.68 5.80 -11.81
C PRO A 75 5.34 5.89 -12.53
N LEU A 76 4.79 7.08 -12.57
CA LEU A 76 3.61 7.35 -13.38
C LEU A 76 4.04 7.43 -14.85
N SER A 77 3.35 6.70 -15.71
CA SER A 77 3.67 6.70 -17.14
C SER A 77 3.01 7.85 -17.88
N ARG A 78 1.90 8.36 -17.37
CA ARG A 78 1.19 9.48 -17.99
C ARG A 78 0.43 10.26 -16.93
N VAL A 79 0.52 11.57 -17.00
CA VAL A 79 -0.24 12.49 -16.14
C VAL A 79 -0.85 13.56 -17.01
N THR A 80 -2.17 13.65 -16.98
CA THR A 80 -2.91 14.73 -17.65
C THR A 80 -3.83 15.39 -16.62
N SER A 81 -4.55 16.43 -17.03
CA SER A 81 -5.52 17.04 -16.14
C SER A 81 -6.66 16.10 -15.77
N ASP A 82 -6.95 15.12 -16.61
CA ASP A 82 -8.08 14.21 -16.43
C ASP A 82 -7.69 12.84 -15.91
N GLU A 83 -6.49 12.37 -16.20
CA GLU A 83 -6.09 11.00 -15.92
C GLU A 83 -4.67 10.88 -15.43
N VAL A 84 -4.44 9.83 -14.65
CA VAL A 84 -3.11 9.40 -14.23
C VAL A 84 -2.99 7.92 -14.58
N GLU A 85 -1.86 7.54 -15.17
CA GLU A 85 -1.64 6.16 -15.60
C GLU A 85 -0.33 5.62 -15.07
N TRP A 86 -0.33 4.36 -14.68
CA TRP A 86 0.89 3.64 -14.30
C TRP A 86 0.75 2.16 -14.64
N SER A 87 1.87 1.46 -14.71
CA SER A 87 1.88 0.05 -15.08
C SER A 87 1.78 -0.85 -13.88
N TYR A 88 1.12 -2.02 -14.07
CA TYR A 88 1.25 -3.10 -13.13
C TYR A 88 1.66 -4.32 -13.94
N TRP A 89 2.59 -4.89 -14.02
CA TRP A 89 3.18 -5.82 -14.98
C TRP A 89 3.54 -5.06 -16.25
N GLN A 90 4.35 -5.60 -17.04
CA GLN A 90 4.96 -4.92 -18.18
C GLN A 90 3.98 -4.53 -19.28
N VAL A 91 2.82 -5.17 -19.34
CA VAL A 91 1.89 -5.03 -20.44
C VAL A 91 0.58 -4.38 -20.05
N PHE A 92 0.27 -4.36 -18.76
CA PHE A 92 -1.01 -3.86 -18.27
C PHE A 92 -0.85 -2.55 -17.55
N SER A 93 -1.93 -1.78 -17.49
CA SER A 93 -1.90 -0.49 -16.84
C SER A 93 -3.12 -0.23 -15.98
N TYR A 94 -2.92 0.60 -14.97
CA TYR A 94 -3.99 1.26 -14.26
C TYR A 94 -4.19 2.64 -14.85
N VAL A 95 -5.45 3.03 -15.04
CA VAL A 95 -5.80 4.41 -15.39
C VAL A 95 -6.78 4.93 -14.35
N LEU A 96 -6.39 5.99 -13.68
CA LEU A 96 -7.23 6.66 -12.69
C LEU A 96 -7.83 7.93 -13.30
N ASN A 97 -9.15 8.03 -13.27
CA ASN A 97 -9.83 9.27 -13.64
C ASN A 97 -9.73 10.24 -12.46
N ARG A 98 -9.13 11.39 -12.68
CA ARG A 98 -8.86 12.34 -11.60
C ARG A 98 -10.13 13.09 -11.14
N LYS A 99 -11.18 13.06 -11.92
CA LYS A 99 -12.41 13.79 -11.60
C LYS A 99 -13.37 12.94 -10.79
N ASN A 100 -13.59 11.69 -11.19
CA ASN A 100 -14.53 10.82 -10.49
C ASN A 100 -13.86 9.70 -9.67
N LEU A 101 -12.53 9.59 -9.74
CA LEU A 101 -11.73 8.61 -9.02
C LEU A 101 -12.04 7.16 -9.37
N ASN A 102 -12.56 6.93 -10.58
CA ASN A 102 -12.68 5.56 -11.06
C ASN A 102 -11.33 5.06 -11.55
N LEU A 103 -10.97 3.86 -11.15
CA LEU A 103 -9.71 3.24 -11.50
C LEU A 103 -9.99 2.03 -12.37
N THR A 104 -9.39 1.99 -13.54
CA THR A 104 -9.48 0.86 -14.45
C THR A 104 -8.17 0.10 -14.41
N GLN A 105 -8.25 -1.18 -14.08
CA GLN A 105 -7.13 -2.10 -14.19
C GLN A 105 -7.35 -2.91 -15.45
N PHE A 106 -6.69 -2.53 -16.53
CA PHE A 106 -6.94 -3.13 -17.83
C PHE A 106 -6.64 -4.63 -17.82
N GLY A 107 -7.57 -5.39 -18.42
CA GLY A 107 -7.45 -6.84 -18.46
C GLY A 107 -7.88 -7.54 -17.20
N PHE A 108 -8.33 -6.81 -16.17
CA PHE A 108 -8.66 -7.44 -14.90
C PHE A 108 -9.92 -6.90 -14.22
N ALA A 109 -9.96 -5.64 -13.82
CA ALA A 109 -11.05 -5.14 -12.99
C ALA A 109 -11.22 -3.63 -13.05
N ASN A 110 -12.35 -3.17 -12.53
CA ASN A 110 -12.64 -1.75 -12.32
C ASN A 110 -12.88 -1.51 -10.83
N TYR A 111 -12.44 -0.35 -10.37
CA TYR A 111 -12.54 0.04 -8.98
C TYR A 111 -13.09 1.45 -8.85
N ARG A 112 -13.73 1.71 -7.73
CA ARG A 112 -14.10 3.05 -7.33
C ARG A 112 -13.23 3.45 -6.16
N CYS A 113 -12.52 4.55 -6.29
CA CYS A 113 -11.58 4.99 -5.27
C CYS A 113 -12.14 6.16 -4.47
N VAL A 114 -11.68 6.27 -3.24
CA VAL A 114 -11.90 7.45 -2.41
C VAL A 114 -10.55 7.94 -1.92
N LEU A 115 -10.46 9.26 -1.74
CA LEU A 115 -9.25 9.86 -1.19
C LEU A 115 -9.22 9.63 0.31
N ARG A 116 -8.04 9.28 0.81
CA ARG A 116 -7.79 9.14 2.24
C ARG A 116 -6.54 9.89 2.60
N GLU A 117 -6.47 10.36 3.83
CA GLU A 117 -5.21 10.87 4.32
C GLU A 117 -4.22 9.73 4.44
N ILE A 118 -2.96 10.00 4.15
CA ILE A 118 -1.95 8.95 4.15
C ILE A 118 -1.90 8.24 5.51
N ILE A 119 -2.04 8.99 6.57
CA ILE A 119 -1.96 8.43 7.93
C ILE A 119 -3.07 7.41 8.22
N GLU A 120 -4.17 7.48 7.50
CA GLU A 120 -5.27 6.54 7.69
C GLU A 120 -5.04 5.20 6.99
N ILE A 121 -4.19 5.17 5.97
CA ILE A 121 -4.03 4.00 5.11
C ILE A 121 -3.62 2.75 5.89
N PRO A 122 -2.64 2.78 6.82
CA PRO A 122 -2.26 1.57 7.54
C PRO A 122 -3.42 0.88 8.25
N ASN A 123 -4.25 1.67 8.93
CA ASN A 123 -5.39 1.10 9.64
C ASN A 123 -6.43 0.51 8.70
N ARG A 124 -6.63 1.16 7.56
CA ARG A 124 -7.60 0.67 6.58
C ARG A 124 -7.13 -0.60 5.89
N VAL A 125 -5.83 -0.68 5.58
CA VAL A 125 -5.22 -1.89 5.02
C VAL A 125 -5.41 -3.06 5.99
N ASN A 126 -5.12 -2.86 7.26
CA ASN A 126 -5.23 -3.92 8.25
C ASN A 126 -6.67 -4.40 8.40
N ARG A 127 -7.64 -3.50 8.39
CA ARG A 127 -9.04 -3.90 8.46
C ARG A 127 -9.49 -4.70 7.24
N ALA A 128 -9.10 -4.24 6.06
CA ALA A 128 -9.44 -4.94 4.83
C ALA A 128 -8.81 -6.33 4.78
N TYR A 129 -7.57 -6.43 5.24
CA TYR A 129 -6.88 -7.72 5.30
C TYR A 129 -7.61 -8.68 6.22
N GLU A 130 -8.02 -8.23 7.39
CA GLU A 130 -8.76 -9.07 8.30
C GLU A 130 -10.12 -9.49 7.74
N GLY A 131 -10.82 -8.59 7.07
CA GLY A 131 -12.08 -8.90 6.45
C GLY A 131 -11.98 -9.88 5.29
N ASN A 132 -10.82 -9.95 4.65
CA ASN A 132 -10.62 -10.84 3.51
C ASN A 132 -10.06 -12.22 3.88
N LYS A 133 -9.98 -12.51 5.15
CA LYS A 133 -9.42 -13.78 5.59
C LYS A 133 -10.32 -14.98 5.46
N ILE A 134 -11.49 -14.84 5.02
CA ILE A 134 -12.43 -15.94 4.97
C ILE A 134 -12.39 -16.66 3.65
#